data_9b98bb993a80fcf4a8c683ffcfc00b10
#
_entry.id   9b98bb993a80fcf4a8c683ffcfc00b10
#
_cell.length_a   1.000
_cell.length_b   1.000
_cell.length_c   1.000
_cell.angle_alpha   90.00
_cell.angle_beta   90.00
_cell.angle_gamma   90.00
#
_symmetry.space_group_name_H-M   'P 1'
#
loop_
_entity.id
_entity.type
_entity.pdbx_description
1 polymer ?
#
loop_
_entity_poly.entity_id
_entity_poly.type
_entity_poly.pdbx_seq_one_letter_code
_entity_poly.pdbx_strand_id
1 'polypeptide(L)'
;MSGLTLASFLRTSGVACVVLERIDRARVEVRQRAGVVDARAVRMFEQWGLADKLLAGPLAQTIDYRVNGVGRIFETIEDDGSPGRFCTQQMLVNNLLRELIDVMAGDIRFSVTDVSIQNDEDRRPRVSYSDAAGAHEFVCDYIIGCDAEHGVSRASIPDGVLTKYSHDFGYAWLAALVEAPVTGHPIMGVSDHGFVAQLPRGPHRSRYYLQCALSDGPADWPDTRIWDEIRLRLCDNTIENAVVHDKDFVPMRSVVYAPMQYRNLFLVGDAAHLLPPTGAKGMNLALYDVDVLAQALVRAARDHDRAALDAYSSTVLPHIWKYQEFSAWMTDTMHDAGDPTQNGTFRQMAARACLDNLFDSPTAARLHSEYQRGLN
;
A
#
# COMPACT_ATOMS: atom_id res chain seq x y z
N MET A 1 -3.62 5.90 -7.21
CA MET A 1 -3.50 4.51 -7.68
C MET A 1 -4.85 3.81 -7.69
N SER A 2 -5.51 3.57 -6.57
CA SER A 2 -6.82 2.87 -6.50
C SER A 2 -7.87 3.45 -7.45
N GLY A 3 -8.06 4.78 -7.46
CA GLY A 3 -9.01 5.42 -8.37
C GLY A 3 -8.71 5.20 -9.85
N LEU A 4 -7.43 5.25 -10.24
CA LEU A 4 -7.03 4.98 -11.63
C LEU A 4 -7.26 3.51 -12.01
N THR A 5 -6.95 2.56 -11.11
CA THR A 5 -7.20 1.13 -11.35
C THR A 5 -8.70 0.86 -11.50
N LEU A 6 -9.50 1.40 -10.58
CA LEU A 6 -10.96 1.27 -10.66
C LEU A 6 -11.52 1.87 -11.96
N ALA A 7 -11.09 3.06 -12.31
CA ALA A 7 -11.52 3.71 -13.55
C ALA A 7 -11.16 2.89 -14.79
N SER A 8 -9.96 2.29 -14.83
CA SER A 8 -9.54 1.40 -15.91
C SER A 8 -10.45 0.16 -16.02
N PHE A 9 -10.77 -0.48 -14.89
CA PHE A 9 -11.69 -1.63 -14.87
C PHE A 9 -13.09 -1.28 -15.31
N LEU A 10 -13.64 -0.15 -14.84
CA LEU A 10 -14.95 0.33 -15.24
C LEU A 10 -14.99 0.67 -16.75
N ARG A 11 -13.97 1.36 -17.26
CA ARG A 11 -13.87 1.70 -18.69
C ARG A 11 -13.77 0.45 -19.57
N THR A 12 -12.95 -0.52 -19.19
CA THR A 12 -12.87 -1.83 -19.90
C THR A 12 -14.23 -2.52 -19.94
N SER A 13 -15.05 -2.32 -18.91
CA SER A 13 -16.41 -2.87 -18.83
C SER A 13 -17.49 -2.01 -19.48
N GLY A 14 -17.17 -0.86 -20.06
CA GLY A 14 -18.12 0.06 -20.68
C GLY A 14 -18.91 0.90 -19.68
N VAL A 15 -18.47 0.99 -18.43
CA VAL A 15 -19.10 1.82 -17.39
C VAL A 15 -18.43 3.20 -17.38
N ALA A 16 -19.24 4.25 -17.51
CA ALA A 16 -18.75 5.64 -17.49
C ALA A 16 -18.31 6.05 -16.09
N CYS A 17 -17.16 6.71 -16.00
CA CYS A 17 -16.65 7.26 -14.74
C CYS A 17 -15.82 8.52 -14.99
N VAL A 18 -15.72 9.36 -13.96
CA VAL A 18 -14.87 10.56 -13.90
C VAL A 18 -13.94 10.41 -12.71
N VAL A 19 -12.66 10.72 -12.89
CA VAL A 19 -11.67 10.77 -11.82
C VAL A 19 -11.33 12.22 -11.51
N LEU A 20 -11.44 12.63 -10.25
CA LEU A 20 -10.99 13.92 -9.75
C LEU A 20 -9.67 13.76 -9.02
N GLU A 21 -8.64 14.50 -9.42
CA GLU A 21 -7.31 14.48 -8.78
C GLU A 21 -6.90 15.90 -8.39
N ARG A 22 -6.59 16.10 -7.12
CA ARG A 22 -6.17 17.39 -6.58
C ARG A 22 -4.81 17.86 -7.09
N ILE A 23 -3.93 16.90 -7.38
CA ILE A 23 -2.54 17.16 -7.81
C ILE A 23 -2.52 17.28 -9.34
N ASP A 24 -1.63 18.12 -9.86
CA ASP A 24 -1.38 18.18 -11.29
C ASP A 24 -0.74 16.88 -11.83
N ARG A 25 -0.95 16.63 -13.13
CA ARG A 25 -0.50 15.38 -13.77
C ARG A 25 1.02 15.19 -13.64
N ALA A 26 1.82 16.23 -13.86
CA ALA A 26 3.27 16.12 -13.86
C ALA A 26 3.79 15.69 -12.48
N ARG A 27 3.19 16.21 -11.41
CA ARG A 27 3.53 15.84 -10.03
C ARG A 27 3.08 14.42 -9.69
N VAL A 28 1.91 13.98 -10.19
CA VAL A 28 1.45 12.59 -10.02
C VAL A 28 2.44 11.62 -10.66
N GLU A 29 2.93 11.91 -11.87
CA GLU A 29 3.83 11.07 -12.65
C GLU A 29 5.24 10.90 -12.03
N VAL A 30 5.70 11.83 -11.19
CA VAL A 30 7.03 11.78 -10.55
C VAL A 30 7.00 11.35 -9.08
N ARG A 31 5.83 11.19 -8.46
CA ARG A 31 5.70 10.88 -7.04
C ARG A 31 6.17 9.46 -6.73
N GLN A 32 7.29 9.36 -6.02
CA GLN A 32 7.89 8.07 -5.64
C GLN A 32 7.13 7.42 -4.48
N ARG A 33 6.64 6.21 -4.68
CA ARG A 33 6.11 5.34 -3.62
C ARG A 33 6.54 3.89 -3.85
N ALA A 34 6.68 3.15 -2.74
CA ALA A 34 6.98 1.73 -2.78
C ALA A 34 5.85 0.92 -3.42
N GLY A 35 6.18 -0.22 -3.97
CA GLY A 35 5.18 -1.18 -4.38
C GLY A 35 5.79 -2.49 -4.84
N VAL A 36 5.22 -3.56 -4.33
CA VAL A 36 5.30 -4.90 -4.89
C VAL A 36 3.87 -5.30 -5.19
N VAL A 37 3.57 -5.62 -6.43
CA VAL A 37 2.30 -6.23 -6.82
C VAL A 37 2.41 -7.71 -6.51
N ASP A 38 1.64 -8.20 -5.55
CA ASP A 38 1.64 -9.62 -5.17
C ASP A 38 0.98 -10.51 -6.24
N ALA A 39 1.15 -11.83 -6.12
CA ALA A 39 0.68 -12.77 -7.13
C ALA A 39 -0.85 -12.71 -7.33
N ARG A 40 -1.61 -12.49 -6.23
CA ARG A 40 -3.06 -12.30 -6.32
C ARG A 40 -3.42 -11.08 -7.16
N ALA A 41 -2.75 -9.95 -6.92
CA ALA A 41 -3.01 -8.72 -7.68
C ALA A 41 -2.55 -8.85 -9.15
N VAL A 42 -1.50 -9.63 -9.44
CA VAL A 42 -1.12 -9.98 -10.82
C VAL A 42 -2.27 -10.71 -11.50
N ARG A 43 -2.81 -11.79 -10.89
CA ARG A 43 -3.96 -12.54 -11.43
C ARG A 43 -5.19 -11.65 -11.62
N MET A 44 -5.46 -10.74 -10.71
CA MET A 44 -6.52 -9.75 -10.85
C MET A 44 -6.35 -8.92 -12.13
N PHE A 45 -5.17 -8.37 -12.38
CA PHE A 45 -4.91 -7.61 -13.61
C PHE A 45 -5.00 -8.48 -14.87
N GLU A 46 -4.63 -9.76 -14.80
CA GLU A 46 -4.83 -10.73 -15.89
C GLU A 46 -6.31 -10.96 -16.19
N GLN A 47 -7.13 -11.15 -15.16
CA GLN A 47 -8.58 -11.31 -15.30
C GLN A 47 -9.26 -10.10 -15.95
N TRP A 48 -8.77 -8.90 -15.66
CA TRP A 48 -9.25 -7.66 -16.28
C TRP A 48 -8.62 -7.37 -17.66
N GLY A 49 -7.69 -8.22 -18.14
CA GLY A 49 -7.02 -8.08 -19.44
C GLY A 49 -6.03 -6.91 -19.50
N LEU A 50 -5.47 -6.50 -18.37
CA LEU A 50 -4.60 -5.33 -18.24
C LEU A 50 -3.18 -5.65 -17.75
N ALA A 51 -2.87 -6.91 -17.40
CA ALA A 51 -1.58 -7.26 -16.80
C ALA A 51 -0.38 -6.87 -17.68
N ASP A 52 -0.39 -7.25 -18.95
CA ASP A 52 0.70 -6.99 -19.90
C ASP A 52 0.94 -5.50 -20.15
N LYS A 53 -0.11 -4.69 -19.99
CA LYS A 53 -0.06 -3.24 -20.21
C LYS A 53 0.40 -2.47 -18.99
N LEU A 54 0.11 -2.98 -17.80
CA LEU A 54 0.30 -2.26 -16.55
C LEU A 54 1.48 -2.76 -15.73
N LEU A 55 1.74 -4.06 -15.73
CA LEU A 55 2.74 -4.68 -14.87
C LEU A 55 4.08 -4.76 -15.59
N ALA A 56 5.00 -3.93 -15.15
CA ALA A 56 6.40 -3.94 -15.60
C ALA A 56 7.32 -4.15 -14.39
N GLY A 57 8.48 -4.77 -14.65
CA GLY A 57 9.51 -4.97 -13.63
C GLY A 57 9.81 -6.45 -13.34
N PRO A 58 10.88 -6.72 -12.58
CA PRO A 58 11.33 -8.07 -12.29
C PRO A 58 10.34 -8.81 -11.37
N LEU A 59 10.46 -10.13 -11.35
CA LEU A 59 9.68 -10.98 -10.48
C LEU A 59 10.10 -10.77 -9.01
N ALA A 60 9.12 -10.75 -8.10
CA ALA A 60 9.32 -10.68 -6.65
C ALA A 60 9.16 -12.11 -6.09
N GLN A 61 10.28 -12.80 -5.92
CA GLN A 61 10.28 -14.22 -5.56
C GLN A 61 10.94 -14.52 -4.22
N THR A 62 11.83 -13.64 -3.78
CA THR A 62 12.67 -13.93 -2.61
C THR A 62 12.86 -12.69 -1.74
N ILE A 63 13.08 -12.92 -0.44
CA ILE A 63 13.45 -11.92 0.56
C ILE A 63 14.66 -12.45 1.33
N ASP A 64 15.69 -11.62 1.51
CA ASP A 64 16.84 -11.92 2.39
C ASP A 64 16.55 -11.41 3.80
N TYR A 65 16.23 -12.32 4.72
CA TYR A 65 16.08 -12.01 6.13
C TYR A 65 17.45 -12.12 6.82
N ARG A 66 17.93 -11.04 7.41
CA ARG A 66 19.21 -10.99 8.12
C ARG A 66 19.01 -10.74 9.60
N VAL A 67 19.44 -11.69 10.42
CA VAL A 67 19.45 -11.54 11.87
C VAL A 67 20.89 -11.44 12.35
N ASN A 68 21.28 -10.29 12.91
CA ASN A 68 22.65 -9.99 13.30
C ASN A 68 23.68 -10.31 12.18
N GLY A 69 23.38 -9.90 10.94
CA GLY A 69 24.23 -10.10 9.77
C GLY A 69 24.14 -11.48 9.11
N VAL A 70 23.48 -12.46 9.73
CA VAL A 70 23.29 -13.80 9.15
C VAL A 70 22.06 -13.80 8.26
N GLY A 71 22.28 -13.91 6.95
CA GLY A 71 21.21 -13.93 5.93
C GLY A 71 20.59 -15.31 5.74
N ARG A 72 19.28 -15.34 5.56
CA ARG A 72 18.48 -16.51 5.18
C ARG A 72 17.51 -16.10 4.08
N ILE A 73 17.59 -16.74 2.91
CA ILE A 73 16.71 -16.46 1.79
C ILE A 73 15.36 -17.13 2.02
N PHE A 74 14.31 -16.34 1.96
CA PHE A 74 12.93 -16.79 2.03
C PHE A 74 12.30 -16.72 0.63
N GLU A 75 11.74 -17.82 0.17
CA GLU A 75 11.05 -17.88 -1.13
C GLU A 75 9.56 -17.60 -0.95
N THR A 76 9.04 -16.71 -1.83
CA THR A 76 7.62 -16.31 -1.84
C THR A 76 6.90 -16.80 -3.10
N ILE A 77 7.35 -17.92 -3.68
CA ILE A 77 6.79 -18.49 -4.89
C ILE A 77 5.62 -19.41 -4.54
N GLU A 78 4.54 -19.34 -5.30
CA GLU A 78 3.43 -20.30 -5.17
C GLU A 78 3.80 -21.69 -5.70
N ASP A 79 3.06 -22.71 -5.26
CA ASP A 79 3.23 -24.09 -5.76
C ASP A 79 2.98 -24.20 -7.28
N ASP A 80 2.18 -23.27 -7.85
CA ASP A 80 1.94 -23.13 -9.29
C ASP A 80 2.97 -22.25 -10.02
N GLY A 81 3.97 -21.74 -9.31
CA GLY A 81 5.02 -20.90 -9.87
C GLY A 81 4.64 -19.44 -10.12
N SER A 82 3.45 -18.99 -9.73
CA SER A 82 2.99 -17.61 -9.94
C SER A 82 3.71 -16.63 -9.02
N PRO A 83 4.61 -15.77 -9.52
CA PRO A 83 5.31 -14.79 -8.69
C PRO A 83 4.59 -13.46 -8.63
N GLY A 84 4.80 -12.72 -7.54
CA GLY A 84 4.58 -11.27 -7.52
C GLY A 84 5.55 -10.53 -8.44
N ARG A 85 5.35 -9.22 -8.61
CA ARG A 85 6.22 -8.35 -9.42
C ARG A 85 6.66 -7.12 -8.65
N PHE A 86 7.92 -6.76 -8.78
CA PHE A 86 8.45 -5.46 -8.33
C PHE A 86 7.97 -4.36 -9.27
N CYS A 87 6.69 -4.07 -9.25
CA CYS A 87 6.11 -2.92 -9.94
C CYS A 87 5.94 -1.80 -8.90
N THR A 88 6.77 -0.78 -8.95
CA THR A 88 6.62 0.35 -8.04
C THR A 88 5.26 1.01 -8.24
N GLN A 89 4.69 1.58 -7.19
CA GLN A 89 3.42 2.29 -7.32
C GLN A 89 3.48 3.39 -8.38
N GLN A 90 4.64 4.05 -8.53
CA GLN A 90 4.84 5.05 -9.58
C GLN A 90 4.76 4.44 -10.98
N MET A 91 5.42 3.32 -11.24
CA MET A 91 5.34 2.64 -12.55
C MET A 91 3.90 2.25 -12.87
N LEU A 92 3.21 1.66 -11.89
CA LEU A 92 1.81 1.29 -12.06
C LEU A 92 0.92 2.51 -12.34
N VAL A 93 1.09 3.60 -11.59
CA VAL A 93 0.33 4.85 -11.79
C VAL A 93 0.59 5.43 -13.18
N ASN A 94 1.84 5.49 -13.64
CA ASN A 94 2.17 6.02 -14.96
C ASN A 94 1.62 5.14 -16.09
N ASN A 95 1.66 3.82 -15.94
CA ASN A 95 1.07 2.90 -16.90
C ASN A 95 -0.46 3.02 -16.92
N LEU A 96 -1.10 3.14 -15.76
CA LEU A 96 -2.55 3.38 -15.64
C LEU A 96 -2.97 4.71 -16.29
N LEU A 97 -2.21 5.80 -16.05
CA LEU A 97 -2.50 7.09 -16.66
C LEU A 97 -2.43 7.02 -18.18
N ARG A 98 -1.37 6.39 -18.73
CA ARG A 98 -1.23 6.21 -20.18
C ARG A 98 -2.38 5.37 -20.75
N GLU A 99 -2.67 4.21 -20.17
CA GLU A 99 -3.73 3.33 -20.64
C GLU A 99 -5.11 4.02 -20.56
N LEU A 100 -5.41 4.65 -19.42
CA LEU A 100 -6.73 5.25 -19.20
C LEU A 100 -6.95 6.50 -20.06
N ILE A 101 -5.96 7.39 -20.20
CA ILE A 101 -6.11 8.65 -20.95
C ILE A 101 -5.90 8.40 -22.44
N ASP A 102 -4.77 7.80 -22.82
CA ASP A 102 -4.33 7.78 -24.22
C ASP A 102 -5.00 6.67 -25.03
N VAL A 103 -5.40 5.57 -24.37
CA VAL A 103 -6.03 4.41 -25.02
C VAL A 103 -7.52 4.36 -24.80
N MET A 104 -7.98 4.53 -23.57
CA MET A 104 -9.40 4.38 -23.21
C MET A 104 -10.21 5.69 -23.28
N ALA A 105 -9.57 6.83 -23.55
CA ALA A 105 -10.19 8.16 -23.51
C ALA A 105 -10.98 8.43 -22.20
N GLY A 106 -10.35 8.08 -21.07
CA GLY A 106 -10.92 8.27 -19.74
C GLY A 106 -10.97 9.75 -19.34
N ASP A 107 -12.01 10.12 -18.58
CA ASP A 107 -12.18 11.49 -18.05
C ASP A 107 -11.45 11.59 -16.70
N ILE A 108 -10.26 12.22 -16.70
CA ILE A 108 -9.50 12.54 -15.49
C ILE A 108 -9.32 14.05 -15.42
N ARG A 109 -9.75 14.66 -14.33
CA ARG A 109 -9.66 16.11 -14.07
C ARG A 109 -8.62 16.34 -13.01
N PHE A 110 -7.49 16.93 -13.41
CA PHE A 110 -6.37 17.25 -12.52
C PHE A 110 -6.49 18.65 -11.93
N SER A 111 -5.74 18.90 -10.86
CA SER A 111 -5.65 20.19 -10.19
C SER A 111 -7.00 20.72 -9.70
N VAL A 112 -7.91 19.81 -9.33
CA VAL A 112 -9.20 20.20 -8.78
C VAL A 112 -9.07 20.63 -7.31
N THR A 113 -9.89 21.61 -6.92
CA THR A 113 -9.98 22.11 -5.55
C THR A 113 -11.43 22.13 -5.07
N ASP A 114 -11.64 22.44 -3.81
CA ASP A 114 -12.96 22.68 -3.21
C ASP A 114 -13.97 21.55 -3.45
N VAL A 115 -13.48 20.32 -3.49
CA VAL A 115 -14.35 19.15 -3.69
C VAL A 115 -15.29 19.01 -2.51
N SER A 116 -16.60 18.94 -2.79
CA SER A 116 -17.63 18.66 -1.82
C SER A 116 -18.59 17.58 -2.32
N ILE A 117 -19.13 16.82 -1.37
CA ILE A 117 -19.97 15.65 -1.63
C ILE A 117 -21.31 15.84 -0.92
N GLN A 118 -22.39 15.66 -1.66
CA GLN A 118 -23.75 15.56 -1.14
C GLN A 118 -24.28 14.16 -1.46
N ASN A 119 -24.62 13.40 -0.44
CA ASN A 119 -25.07 12.00 -0.54
C ASN A 119 -26.35 11.80 0.30
N ASP A 120 -27.41 12.54 -0.07
CA ASP A 120 -28.69 12.57 0.62
C ASP A 120 -29.51 11.31 0.34
N GLU A 121 -30.50 11.00 1.19
CA GLU A 121 -31.27 9.76 1.16
C GLU A 121 -32.11 9.60 -0.10
N ASP A 122 -32.81 10.68 -0.46
CA ASP A 122 -33.81 10.65 -1.54
C ASP A 122 -33.30 11.19 -2.88
N ARG A 123 -31.97 11.39 -3.00
CA ARG A 123 -31.37 12.02 -4.19
C ARG A 123 -30.15 11.25 -4.68
N ARG A 124 -29.94 11.30 -5.99
CA ARG A 124 -28.66 10.85 -6.55
C ARG A 124 -27.51 11.69 -5.99
N PRO A 125 -26.36 11.05 -5.68
CA PRO A 125 -25.19 11.76 -5.20
C PRO A 125 -24.75 12.89 -6.12
N ARG A 126 -24.24 13.96 -5.52
CA ARG A 126 -23.79 15.15 -6.21
C ARG A 126 -22.38 15.51 -5.77
N VAL A 127 -21.53 15.81 -6.72
CA VAL A 127 -20.14 16.24 -6.46
C VAL A 127 -19.95 17.62 -7.06
N SER A 128 -19.49 18.56 -6.24
CA SER A 128 -19.07 19.90 -6.67
C SER A 128 -17.56 20.03 -6.51
N TYR A 129 -16.90 20.73 -7.40
CA TYR A 129 -15.47 21.04 -7.35
C TYR A 129 -15.17 22.30 -8.14
N SER A 130 -13.96 22.85 -7.97
CA SER A 130 -13.44 23.99 -8.75
C SER A 130 -12.18 23.54 -9.52
N ASP A 131 -11.95 24.17 -10.68
CA ASP A 131 -10.71 24.09 -11.45
C ASP A 131 -10.38 25.45 -12.08
N ALA A 132 -9.41 25.53 -12.97
CA ALA A 132 -9.01 26.75 -13.65
C ALA A 132 -10.13 27.39 -14.49
N ALA A 133 -11.16 26.63 -14.90
CA ALA A 133 -12.30 27.11 -15.65
C ALA A 133 -13.46 27.61 -14.75
N GLY A 134 -13.39 27.36 -13.45
CA GLY A 134 -14.38 27.79 -12.46
C GLY A 134 -14.99 26.65 -11.65
N ALA A 135 -16.19 26.89 -11.10
CA ALA A 135 -16.92 25.92 -10.30
C ALA A 135 -17.75 24.99 -11.20
N HIS A 136 -17.75 23.70 -10.85
CA HIS A 136 -18.44 22.64 -11.55
C HIS A 136 -19.27 21.80 -10.59
N GLU A 137 -20.34 21.21 -11.11
CA GLU A 137 -21.16 20.26 -10.39
C GLU A 137 -21.62 19.15 -11.35
N PHE A 138 -21.71 17.92 -10.87
CA PHE A 138 -22.36 16.82 -11.58
C PHE A 138 -23.07 15.87 -10.63
N VAL A 139 -24.06 15.17 -11.19
CA VAL A 139 -24.82 14.11 -10.52
C VAL A 139 -24.27 12.77 -10.98
N CYS A 140 -24.06 11.85 -10.05
CA CYS A 140 -23.59 10.49 -10.34
C CYS A 140 -24.47 9.46 -9.63
N ASP A 141 -24.29 8.20 -9.95
CA ASP A 141 -24.98 7.11 -9.27
C ASP A 141 -24.24 6.67 -8.01
N TYR A 142 -22.89 6.71 -8.08
CA TYR A 142 -22.01 6.28 -7.00
C TYR A 142 -20.80 7.19 -6.88
N ILE A 143 -20.30 7.34 -5.65
CA ILE A 143 -19.06 8.05 -5.33
C ILE A 143 -18.09 7.07 -4.71
N ILE A 144 -16.84 7.07 -5.17
CA ILE A 144 -15.80 6.20 -4.66
C ILE A 144 -14.65 7.06 -4.10
N GLY A 145 -14.49 7.04 -2.78
CA GLY A 145 -13.42 7.70 -2.06
C GLY A 145 -12.12 6.92 -2.14
N CYS A 146 -11.23 7.34 -3.03
CA CYS A 146 -9.85 6.87 -3.16
C CYS A 146 -8.84 7.96 -2.76
N ASP A 147 -9.26 8.89 -1.91
CA ASP A 147 -8.63 10.18 -1.60
C ASP A 147 -7.74 10.15 -0.35
N ALA A 148 -7.29 8.95 0.03
CA ALA A 148 -6.38 8.67 1.13
C ALA A 148 -6.93 9.12 2.51
N GLU A 149 -6.05 9.19 3.52
CA GLU A 149 -6.46 9.44 4.90
C GLU A 149 -7.09 10.82 5.14
N HIS A 150 -6.68 11.81 4.40
CA HIS A 150 -7.12 13.21 4.58
C HIS A 150 -8.04 13.71 3.47
N GLY A 151 -8.68 12.78 2.77
CA GLY A 151 -9.62 13.09 1.71
C GLY A 151 -10.98 13.57 2.24
N VAL A 152 -11.79 14.11 1.33
CA VAL A 152 -13.12 14.64 1.65
C VAL A 152 -14.18 13.55 1.77
N SER A 153 -13.96 12.38 1.15
CA SER A 153 -14.95 11.31 1.06
C SER A 153 -15.38 10.81 2.44
N ARG A 154 -14.41 10.45 3.28
CA ARG A 154 -14.70 9.99 4.64
C ARG A 154 -15.29 11.11 5.50
N ALA A 155 -14.80 12.34 5.35
CA ALA A 155 -15.32 13.51 6.06
C ALA A 155 -16.76 13.88 5.68
N SER A 156 -17.25 13.40 4.53
CA SER A 156 -18.64 13.60 4.07
C SER A 156 -19.63 12.60 4.68
N ILE A 157 -19.14 11.59 5.38
CA ILE A 157 -19.98 10.61 6.08
C ILE A 157 -20.36 11.19 7.46
N PRO A 158 -21.64 11.18 7.84
CA PRO A 158 -22.08 11.73 9.12
C PRO A 158 -21.39 11.10 10.32
N ASP A 159 -21.19 11.88 11.37
CA ASP A 159 -20.65 11.41 12.64
C ASP A 159 -21.47 10.24 13.20
N GLY A 160 -20.80 9.27 13.80
CA GLY A 160 -21.42 8.09 14.39
C GLY A 160 -21.77 6.95 13.41
N VAL A 161 -21.64 7.16 12.09
CA VAL A 161 -21.84 6.09 11.09
C VAL A 161 -20.65 5.15 11.04
N LEU A 162 -19.42 5.72 11.04
CA LEU A 162 -18.19 4.94 11.00
C LEU A 162 -17.63 4.68 12.39
N THR A 163 -17.25 3.44 12.65
CA THR A 163 -16.40 3.09 13.80
C THR A 163 -14.95 3.10 13.35
N LYS A 164 -14.09 3.85 14.05
CA LYS A 164 -12.65 3.84 13.84
C LYS A 164 -11.97 2.85 14.78
N TYR A 165 -11.28 1.88 14.23
CA TYR A 165 -10.36 1.00 14.95
C TYR A 165 -8.94 1.45 14.65
N SER A 166 -8.12 1.68 15.69
CA SER A 166 -6.74 2.13 15.49
C SER A 166 -5.79 1.55 16.53
N HIS A 167 -4.57 1.28 16.09
CA HIS A 167 -3.46 0.88 16.94
C HIS A 167 -2.20 1.64 16.51
N ASP A 168 -1.45 2.16 17.48
CA ASP A 168 -0.19 2.86 17.28
C ASP A 168 0.95 2.01 17.88
N PHE A 169 1.96 1.72 17.09
CA PHE A 169 3.07 0.87 17.50
C PHE A 169 4.14 1.63 18.31
N GLY A 170 4.05 2.95 18.43
CA GLY A 170 4.95 3.76 19.26
C GLY A 170 6.28 4.12 18.62
N TYR A 171 6.52 3.82 17.35
CA TYR A 171 7.73 4.17 16.59
C TYR A 171 7.41 4.50 15.12
N ALA A 172 8.41 4.95 14.41
CA ALA A 172 8.32 5.28 13.00
C ALA A 172 9.43 4.59 12.18
N TRP A 173 9.32 4.68 10.88
CA TRP A 173 10.42 4.44 9.95
C TRP A 173 10.92 5.76 9.37
N LEU A 174 12.23 5.96 9.41
CA LEU A 174 12.92 6.81 8.44
C LEU A 174 12.98 6.04 7.12
N ALA A 175 12.43 6.62 6.06
CA ALA A 175 12.46 6.09 4.70
C ALA A 175 13.41 6.95 3.85
N ALA A 176 14.64 6.46 3.60
CA ALA A 176 15.66 7.17 2.84
C ALA A 176 15.75 6.62 1.41
N LEU A 177 15.58 7.49 0.40
CA LEU A 177 15.84 7.15 -1.00
C LEU A 177 17.30 7.46 -1.33
N VAL A 178 18.04 6.44 -1.74
CA VAL A 178 19.49 6.55 -1.97
C VAL A 178 19.88 6.08 -3.36
N GLU A 179 20.99 6.62 -3.87
CA GLU A 179 21.62 6.18 -5.10
C GLU A 179 22.63 5.07 -4.80
N ALA A 180 22.11 3.87 -4.54
CA ALA A 180 22.92 2.70 -4.24
C ALA A 180 22.53 1.53 -5.15
N PRO A 181 23.48 0.66 -5.52
CA PRO A 181 23.19 -0.53 -6.31
C PRO A 181 22.18 -1.42 -5.61
N VAL A 182 21.36 -2.06 -6.40
CA VAL A 182 20.34 -2.98 -5.93
C VAL A 182 21.01 -4.31 -5.58
N THR A 183 20.72 -4.83 -4.39
CA THR A 183 21.07 -6.20 -4.03
C THR A 183 20.22 -7.18 -4.84
N GLY A 184 20.66 -8.43 -4.98
CA GLY A 184 19.92 -9.47 -5.70
C GLY A 184 18.54 -9.79 -5.10
N HIS A 185 18.35 -9.43 -3.80
CA HIS A 185 17.10 -9.64 -3.06
C HIS A 185 16.78 -8.42 -2.20
N PRO A 186 15.51 -8.09 -1.96
CA PRO A 186 15.14 -7.19 -0.88
C PRO A 186 15.68 -7.71 0.45
N ILE A 187 16.16 -6.81 1.30
CA ILE A 187 16.72 -7.19 2.60
C ILE A 187 15.75 -6.74 3.70
N MET A 188 15.51 -7.63 4.66
CA MET A 188 14.87 -7.36 5.95
C MET A 188 15.87 -7.68 7.06
N GLY A 189 16.55 -6.66 7.57
CA GLY A 189 17.59 -6.79 8.58
C GLY A 189 17.08 -6.50 9.99
N VAL A 190 17.40 -7.35 10.93
CA VAL A 190 17.11 -7.21 12.36
C VAL A 190 18.39 -7.40 13.14
N SER A 191 18.76 -6.45 13.99
CA SER A 191 19.92 -6.55 14.86
C SER A 191 19.60 -6.01 16.25
N ASP A 192 20.55 -6.11 17.18
CA ASP A 192 20.46 -5.50 18.51
C ASP A 192 20.38 -3.97 18.50
N HIS A 193 20.45 -3.37 17.31
CA HIS A 193 20.38 -1.93 17.08
C HIS A 193 19.10 -1.49 16.34
N GLY A 194 18.16 -2.41 16.15
CA GLY A 194 16.89 -2.14 15.52
C GLY A 194 16.74 -2.73 14.11
N PHE A 195 15.60 -2.42 13.50
CA PHE A 195 15.22 -2.90 12.18
C PHE A 195 15.76 -1.99 11.07
N VAL A 196 16.15 -2.63 9.95
CA VAL A 196 16.46 -1.97 8.69
C VAL A 196 15.94 -2.81 7.52
N ALA A 197 15.37 -2.18 6.51
CA ALA A 197 15.05 -2.86 5.25
C ALA A 197 15.68 -2.14 4.06
N GLN A 198 16.05 -2.89 3.02
CA GLN A 198 16.48 -2.36 1.73
C GLN A 198 15.56 -2.90 0.63
N LEU A 199 14.90 -2.01 -0.09
CA LEU A 199 14.00 -2.35 -1.19
C LEU A 199 14.45 -1.66 -2.48
N PRO A 200 14.52 -2.38 -3.62
CA PRO A 200 14.91 -1.82 -4.91
C PRO A 200 13.91 -0.74 -5.38
N ARG A 201 14.45 0.30 -6.04
CA ARG A 201 13.68 1.38 -6.67
C ARG A 201 14.17 1.68 -8.09
N GLY A 202 14.44 0.64 -8.84
CA GLY A 202 15.07 0.69 -10.15
C GLY A 202 16.52 0.20 -10.09
N PRO A 203 17.27 0.24 -11.20
CA PRO A 203 18.57 -0.44 -11.29
C PRO A 203 19.69 0.21 -10.46
N HIS A 204 19.56 1.50 -10.11
CA HIS A 204 20.61 2.27 -9.43
C HIS A 204 20.11 2.95 -8.15
N ARG A 205 18.89 2.67 -7.71
CA ARG A 205 18.30 3.28 -6.51
C ARG A 205 17.73 2.24 -5.58
N SER A 206 17.94 2.46 -4.28
CA SER A 206 17.33 1.69 -3.22
C SER A 206 16.60 2.61 -2.24
N ARG A 207 15.58 2.10 -1.61
CA ARG A 207 14.98 2.75 -0.45
C ARG A 207 15.30 1.95 0.79
N TYR A 208 15.98 2.59 1.74
CA TYR A 208 16.18 2.05 3.07
C TYR A 208 15.10 2.53 4.01
N TYR A 209 14.69 1.64 4.90
CA TYR A 209 13.77 1.94 5.98
C TYR A 209 14.46 1.59 7.29
N LEU A 210 14.60 2.56 8.19
CA LEU A 210 15.23 2.36 9.50
C LEU A 210 14.22 2.67 10.60
N GLN A 211 14.10 1.76 11.56
CA GLN A 211 13.32 2.02 12.78
C GLN A 211 13.87 3.25 13.50
N CYS A 212 13.00 4.16 13.88
CA CYS A 212 13.34 5.39 14.60
C CYS A 212 12.23 5.78 15.58
N ALA A 213 12.52 6.73 16.48
CA ALA A 213 11.50 7.22 17.41
C ALA A 213 10.43 8.06 16.68
N LEU A 214 9.21 8.09 17.22
CA LEU A 214 8.14 8.94 16.69
C LEU A 214 8.48 10.44 16.75
N SER A 215 9.34 10.83 17.69
CA SER A 215 9.81 12.21 17.86
C SER A 215 10.89 12.63 16.89
N ASP A 216 11.50 11.66 16.18
CA ASP A 216 12.62 11.95 15.28
C ASP A 216 12.15 12.70 14.04
N GLY A 217 13.00 13.60 13.57
CA GLY A 217 12.79 14.37 12.37
C GLY A 217 14.06 14.46 11.50
N PRO A 218 14.01 15.20 10.37
CA PRO A 218 15.13 15.28 9.43
C PRO A 218 16.44 15.77 10.06
N ALA A 219 16.38 16.64 11.09
CA ALA A 219 17.55 17.16 11.78
C ALA A 219 18.28 16.08 12.61
N ASP A 220 17.55 15.08 13.12
CA ASP A 220 18.10 14.02 13.95
C ASP A 220 18.80 12.94 13.10
N TRP A 221 18.57 12.95 11.79
CA TRP A 221 19.08 11.94 10.86
C TRP A 221 19.91 12.57 9.71
N PRO A 222 21.10 13.15 9.99
CA PRO A 222 22.03 13.53 8.93
C PRO A 222 22.45 12.32 8.11
N ASP A 223 22.89 12.51 6.86
CA ASP A 223 23.22 11.41 5.94
C ASP A 223 24.29 10.48 6.50
N THR A 224 25.26 11.01 7.23
CA THR A 224 26.30 10.21 7.91
C THR A 224 25.70 9.22 8.89
N ARG A 225 24.77 9.66 9.75
CA ARG A 225 24.06 8.79 10.69
C ARG A 225 23.28 7.69 9.97
N ILE A 226 22.62 8.01 8.87
CA ILE A 226 21.84 7.03 8.07
C ILE A 226 22.76 5.88 7.66
N TRP A 227 23.94 6.18 7.10
CA TRP A 227 24.87 5.15 6.65
C TRP A 227 25.52 4.38 7.80
N ASP A 228 25.82 5.05 8.91
CA ASP A 228 26.34 4.39 10.11
C ASP A 228 25.33 3.39 10.67
N GLU A 229 24.06 3.79 10.78
CA GLU A 229 22.96 2.93 11.24
C GLU A 229 22.67 1.77 10.28
N ILE A 230 22.76 1.97 8.96
CA ILE A 230 22.62 0.90 7.97
C ILE A 230 23.71 -0.15 8.17
N ARG A 231 24.98 0.27 8.26
CA ARG A 231 26.11 -0.65 8.50
C ARG A 231 25.97 -1.41 9.82
N LEU A 232 25.59 -0.69 10.85
CA LEU A 232 25.44 -1.26 12.20
C LEU A 232 24.32 -2.32 12.21
N ARG A 233 23.17 -2.02 11.66
CA ARG A 233 21.99 -2.90 11.67
C ARG A 233 22.10 -4.08 10.72
N LEU A 234 22.82 -3.93 9.60
CA LEU A 234 23.09 -5.04 8.68
C LEU A 234 24.34 -5.83 9.07
N CYS A 235 25.10 -5.37 10.09
CA CYS A 235 26.38 -5.93 10.49
C CYS A 235 27.37 -6.01 9.31
N ASP A 236 27.38 -5.00 8.44
CA ASP A 236 28.16 -4.97 7.20
C ASP A 236 28.88 -3.62 7.03
N ASN A 237 30.15 -3.59 7.40
CA ASN A 237 31.01 -2.41 7.32
C ASN A 237 31.50 -2.12 5.89
N THR A 238 31.19 -2.97 4.91
CA THR A 238 31.61 -2.78 3.51
C THR A 238 30.65 -1.87 2.74
N ILE A 239 29.47 -1.54 3.31
CA ILE A 239 28.49 -0.66 2.70
C ILE A 239 29.05 0.76 2.61
N GLU A 240 29.21 1.26 1.40
CA GLU A 240 29.71 2.61 1.13
C GLU A 240 28.58 3.65 1.23
N ASN A 241 28.98 4.88 1.56
CA ASN A 241 28.06 6.00 1.53
C ASN A 241 27.68 6.36 0.10
N ALA A 242 26.40 6.66 -0.12
CA ALA A 242 25.90 7.14 -1.40
C ALA A 242 25.02 8.38 -1.17
N VAL A 243 24.59 9.01 -2.27
CA VAL A 243 23.74 10.21 -2.20
C VAL A 243 22.37 9.84 -1.64
N VAL A 244 21.92 10.57 -0.63
CA VAL A 244 20.56 10.51 -0.09
C VAL A 244 19.73 11.59 -0.77
N HIS A 245 18.75 11.18 -1.57
CA HIS A 245 17.91 12.09 -2.36
C HIS A 245 16.70 12.62 -1.60
N ASP A 246 16.13 11.79 -0.72
CA ASP A 246 14.87 12.08 -0.05
C ASP A 246 14.78 11.35 1.28
N LYS A 247 14.08 11.95 2.26
CA LYS A 247 13.84 11.42 3.60
C LYS A 247 12.39 11.67 4.00
N ASP A 248 11.69 10.59 4.30
CA ASP A 248 10.33 10.61 4.84
C ASP A 248 10.28 9.93 6.20
N PHE A 249 9.38 10.35 7.07
CA PHE A 249 9.10 9.68 8.34
C PHE A 249 7.69 9.07 8.29
N VAL A 250 7.62 7.76 8.49
CA VAL A 250 6.39 6.98 8.37
C VAL A 250 6.03 6.40 9.74
N PRO A 251 5.07 6.99 10.47
CA PRO A 251 4.57 6.43 11.72
C PRO A 251 4.01 5.02 11.51
N MET A 252 4.36 4.09 12.40
CA MET A 252 3.84 2.73 12.38
C MET A 252 2.50 2.69 13.06
N ARG A 253 1.43 2.53 12.29
CA ARG A 253 0.06 2.47 12.80
C ARG A 253 -0.86 1.65 11.92
N SER A 254 -1.86 1.06 12.55
CA SER A 254 -3.01 0.40 11.94
C SER A 254 -4.26 1.25 12.13
N VAL A 255 -5.05 1.39 11.08
CA VAL A 255 -6.37 2.04 11.15
C VAL A 255 -7.35 1.28 10.27
N VAL A 256 -8.58 1.07 10.73
CA VAL A 256 -9.70 0.58 9.93
C VAL A 256 -10.94 1.39 10.26
N TYR A 257 -11.65 1.85 9.25
CA TYR A 257 -12.97 2.46 9.39
C TYR A 257 -14.04 1.47 8.89
N ALA A 258 -15.04 1.22 9.71
CA ALA A 258 -16.14 0.31 9.38
C ALA A 258 -17.50 0.93 9.74
N PRO A 259 -18.52 0.77 8.87
CA PRO A 259 -18.48 0.15 7.54
C PRO A 259 -17.65 0.97 6.54
N MET A 260 -17.23 0.36 5.43
CA MET A 260 -16.48 1.05 4.36
C MET A 260 -17.40 1.68 3.31
N GLN A 261 -18.64 1.88 3.65
CA GLN A 261 -19.65 2.49 2.79
C GLN A 261 -20.71 3.22 3.58
N TYR A 262 -21.29 4.23 2.95
CA TYR A 262 -22.46 4.93 3.43
C TYR A 262 -23.34 5.32 2.24
N ARG A 263 -24.53 4.70 2.13
CA ARG A 263 -25.44 4.88 0.97
C ARG A 263 -24.72 4.58 -0.36
N ASN A 264 -24.54 5.60 -1.20
CA ASN A 264 -23.88 5.47 -2.50
C ASN A 264 -22.40 5.93 -2.49
N LEU A 265 -21.84 6.16 -1.33
CA LEU A 265 -20.43 6.48 -1.13
C LEU A 265 -19.67 5.26 -0.58
N PHE A 266 -18.60 4.87 -1.26
CA PHE A 266 -17.73 3.75 -0.92
C PHE A 266 -16.31 4.23 -0.65
N LEU A 267 -15.65 3.70 0.36
CA LEU A 267 -14.26 4.01 0.72
C LEU A 267 -13.34 2.86 0.27
N VAL A 268 -12.19 3.21 -0.31
CA VAL A 268 -11.22 2.27 -0.87
C VAL A 268 -9.80 2.63 -0.45
N GLY A 269 -9.01 1.63 -0.05
CA GLY A 269 -7.61 1.80 0.33
C GLY A 269 -7.41 2.74 1.51
N ASP A 270 -6.43 3.65 1.42
CA ASP A 270 -6.06 4.54 2.52
C ASP A 270 -7.19 5.48 2.99
N ALA A 271 -8.29 5.59 2.25
CA ALA A 271 -9.49 6.30 2.71
C ALA A 271 -10.25 5.50 3.77
N ALA A 272 -10.14 4.16 3.75
CA ALA A 272 -10.83 3.24 4.64
C ALA A 272 -9.91 2.57 5.65
N HIS A 273 -8.68 2.25 5.27
CA HIS A 273 -7.75 1.52 6.13
C HIS A 273 -6.29 1.85 5.86
N LEU A 274 -5.50 1.85 6.92
CA LEU A 274 -4.04 1.93 6.90
C LEU A 274 -3.48 0.72 7.63
N LEU A 275 -2.32 0.26 7.21
CA LEU A 275 -1.58 -0.78 7.90
C LEU A 275 -0.07 -0.48 7.84
N PRO A 276 0.71 -1.01 8.79
CA PRO A 276 2.15 -0.82 8.78
C PRO A 276 2.76 -1.34 7.48
N PRO A 277 3.72 -0.64 6.89
CA PRO A 277 4.30 -1.02 5.60
C PRO A 277 5.19 -2.25 5.64
N THR A 278 5.44 -2.85 6.81
CA THR A 278 6.38 -3.97 7.03
C THR A 278 6.09 -5.16 6.11
N GLY A 279 4.82 -5.52 5.91
CA GLY A 279 4.40 -6.59 5.01
C GLY A 279 4.26 -6.20 3.54
N ALA A 280 4.49 -4.92 3.17
CA ALA A 280 4.25 -4.38 1.82
C ALA A 280 2.82 -4.63 1.28
N LYS A 281 1.79 -4.64 2.15
CA LYS A 281 0.42 -5.06 1.80
C LYS A 281 -0.55 -3.91 1.51
N GLY A 282 -0.25 -2.65 1.87
CA GLY A 282 -1.18 -1.53 1.71
C GLY A 282 -1.70 -1.35 0.29
N MET A 283 -0.82 -1.38 -0.70
CA MET A 283 -1.20 -1.27 -2.11
C MET A 283 -2.05 -2.48 -2.57
N ASN A 284 -1.64 -3.69 -2.21
CA ASN A 284 -2.33 -4.92 -2.63
C ASN A 284 -3.72 -5.03 -1.99
N LEU A 285 -3.85 -4.60 -0.74
CA LEU A 285 -5.13 -4.55 -0.05
C LEU A 285 -6.09 -3.54 -0.70
N ALA A 286 -5.58 -2.36 -1.06
CA ALA A 286 -6.36 -1.38 -1.81
C ALA A 286 -6.77 -1.88 -3.21
N LEU A 287 -5.93 -2.70 -3.86
CA LEU A 287 -6.26 -3.37 -5.12
C LEU A 287 -7.34 -4.45 -4.94
N TYR A 288 -7.37 -5.12 -3.79
CA TYR A 288 -8.46 -6.04 -3.45
C TYR A 288 -9.80 -5.31 -3.32
N ASP A 289 -9.83 -4.20 -2.59
CA ASP A 289 -11.04 -3.38 -2.49
C ASP A 289 -11.54 -2.94 -3.86
N VAL A 290 -10.61 -2.49 -4.72
CA VAL A 290 -10.92 -2.07 -6.10
C VAL A 290 -11.55 -3.19 -6.90
N ASP A 291 -11.01 -4.40 -6.83
CA ASP A 291 -11.50 -5.56 -7.57
C ASP A 291 -12.94 -5.92 -7.17
N VAL A 292 -13.18 -6.06 -5.87
CA VAL A 292 -14.52 -6.37 -5.33
C VAL A 292 -15.51 -5.28 -5.72
N LEU A 293 -15.14 -4.01 -5.54
CA LEU A 293 -16.04 -2.90 -5.86
C LEU A 293 -16.28 -2.75 -7.36
N ALA A 294 -15.27 -2.94 -8.21
CA ALA A 294 -15.41 -2.87 -9.66
C ALA A 294 -16.39 -3.91 -10.18
N GLN A 295 -16.26 -5.16 -9.72
CA GLN A 295 -17.20 -6.23 -10.08
C GLN A 295 -18.65 -5.90 -9.65
N ALA A 296 -18.82 -5.36 -8.44
CA ALA A 296 -20.11 -4.96 -7.91
C ALA A 296 -20.73 -3.78 -8.72
N LEU A 297 -19.93 -2.77 -9.07
CA LEU A 297 -20.36 -1.63 -9.90
C LEU A 297 -20.74 -2.06 -11.32
N VAL A 298 -19.99 -2.97 -11.92
CA VAL A 298 -20.30 -3.51 -13.26
C VAL A 298 -21.62 -4.27 -13.25
N ARG A 299 -21.90 -5.10 -12.24
CA ARG A 299 -23.20 -5.78 -12.10
C ARG A 299 -24.33 -4.77 -11.90
N ALA A 300 -24.15 -3.79 -11.03
CA ALA A 300 -25.16 -2.76 -10.79
C ALA A 300 -25.49 -1.95 -12.06
N ALA A 301 -24.48 -1.64 -12.88
CA ALA A 301 -24.65 -0.89 -14.12
C ALA A 301 -25.30 -1.71 -15.24
N ARG A 302 -24.97 -3.01 -15.36
CA ARG A 302 -25.44 -3.87 -16.45
C ARG A 302 -26.77 -4.56 -16.12
N ASP A 303 -26.88 -5.09 -14.91
CA ASP A 303 -27.96 -6.00 -14.50
C ASP A 303 -28.95 -5.33 -13.54
N HIS A 304 -28.70 -4.07 -13.16
CA HIS A 304 -29.44 -3.33 -12.13
C HIS A 304 -29.45 -4.05 -10.76
N ASP A 305 -28.43 -4.91 -10.52
CA ASP A 305 -28.27 -5.67 -9.28
C ASP A 305 -27.36 -4.92 -8.31
N ARG A 306 -27.92 -4.43 -7.21
CA ARG A 306 -27.21 -3.74 -6.14
C ARG A 306 -26.70 -4.66 -5.03
N ALA A 307 -27.09 -5.91 -4.99
CA ALA A 307 -26.83 -6.80 -3.84
C ALA A 307 -25.33 -6.88 -3.50
N ALA A 308 -24.45 -6.92 -4.53
CA ALA A 308 -23.00 -6.94 -4.34
C ALA A 308 -22.45 -5.60 -3.81
N LEU A 309 -23.03 -4.46 -4.20
CA LEU A 309 -22.70 -3.14 -3.67
C LEU A 309 -23.12 -3.03 -2.21
N ASP A 310 -24.32 -3.46 -1.87
CA ASP A 310 -24.84 -3.41 -0.50
C ASP A 310 -24.02 -4.32 0.44
N ALA A 311 -23.47 -5.40 -0.09
CA ALA A 311 -22.58 -6.33 0.62
C ALA A 311 -21.10 -5.92 0.62
N TYR A 312 -20.69 -4.84 -0.07
CA TYR A 312 -19.27 -4.48 -0.24
C TYR A 312 -18.49 -4.49 1.07
N SER A 313 -18.93 -3.73 2.06
CA SER A 313 -18.24 -3.61 3.33
C SER A 313 -18.12 -4.96 4.06
N SER A 314 -19.18 -5.76 4.10
CA SER A 314 -19.16 -7.09 4.73
C SER A 314 -18.30 -8.11 3.97
N THR A 315 -18.09 -7.90 2.68
CA THR A 315 -17.21 -8.73 1.83
C THR A 315 -15.73 -8.41 2.05
N VAL A 316 -15.36 -7.13 2.09
CA VAL A 316 -13.94 -6.75 2.15
C VAL A 316 -13.36 -6.74 3.56
N LEU A 317 -14.13 -6.37 4.58
CA LEU A 317 -13.65 -6.25 5.96
C LEU A 317 -12.99 -7.51 6.53
N PRO A 318 -13.51 -8.74 6.33
CA PRO A 318 -12.83 -9.94 6.82
C PRO A 318 -11.44 -10.14 6.24
N HIS A 319 -11.24 -9.80 4.98
CA HIS A 319 -9.94 -9.85 4.31
C HIS A 319 -8.99 -8.77 4.83
N ILE A 320 -9.49 -7.55 5.03
CA ILE A 320 -8.73 -6.45 5.62
C ILE A 320 -8.22 -6.82 7.00
N TRP A 321 -9.05 -7.41 7.86
CA TRP A 321 -8.65 -7.81 9.20
C TRP A 321 -7.57 -8.89 9.23
N LYS A 322 -7.58 -9.83 8.30
CA LYS A 322 -6.50 -10.81 8.15
C LYS A 322 -5.16 -10.11 7.86
N TYR A 323 -5.16 -9.11 6.97
CA TYR A 323 -3.94 -8.36 6.67
C TYR A 323 -3.52 -7.37 7.75
N GLN A 324 -4.46 -6.83 8.52
CA GLN A 324 -4.14 -6.04 9.71
C GLN A 324 -3.41 -6.90 10.74
N GLU A 325 -3.92 -8.09 11.01
CA GLU A 325 -3.28 -9.06 11.92
C GLU A 325 -1.88 -9.43 11.42
N PHE A 326 -1.76 -9.86 10.17
CA PHE A 326 -0.47 -10.22 9.57
C PHE A 326 0.55 -9.07 9.60
N SER A 327 0.13 -7.86 9.23
CA SER A 327 1.02 -6.69 9.23
C SER A 327 1.44 -6.29 10.63
N ALA A 328 0.54 -6.40 11.62
CA ALA A 328 0.87 -6.16 13.03
C ALA A 328 1.86 -7.20 13.54
N TRP A 329 1.61 -8.49 13.27
CA TRP A 329 2.50 -9.57 13.62
C TRP A 329 3.92 -9.39 13.01
N MET A 330 4.01 -9.06 11.72
CA MET A 330 5.30 -8.77 11.09
C MET A 330 5.99 -7.56 11.72
N THR A 331 5.22 -6.52 12.02
CA THR A 331 5.72 -5.28 12.60
C THR A 331 6.33 -5.56 13.98
N ASP A 332 5.59 -6.21 14.87
CA ASP A 332 6.09 -6.59 16.19
C ASP A 332 7.29 -7.54 16.09
N THR A 333 7.17 -8.60 15.27
CA THR A 333 8.24 -9.59 15.11
C THR A 333 9.55 -8.97 14.64
N MET A 334 9.51 -8.08 13.64
CA MET A 334 10.74 -7.49 13.08
C MET A 334 11.35 -6.42 14.00
N HIS A 335 10.52 -5.59 14.64
CA HIS A 335 11.00 -4.46 15.42
C HIS A 335 11.34 -4.85 16.86
N ASP A 336 10.53 -5.67 17.50
CA ASP A 336 10.82 -6.17 18.84
C ASP A 336 12.10 -7.02 18.88
N ALA A 337 12.36 -7.80 17.84
CA ALA A 337 13.57 -8.62 17.74
C ALA A 337 14.87 -7.78 17.69
N GLY A 338 14.78 -6.52 17.25
CA GLY A 338 15.92 -5.63 17.09
C GLY A 338 16.17 -4.66 18.22
N ASP A 339 15.14 -4.24 18.96
CA ASP A 339 15.28 -3.19 19.98
C ASP A 339 14.79 -3.63 21.36
N PRO A 340 15.72 -4.02 22.28
CA PRO A 340 15.34 -4.42 23.63
C PRO A 340 14.87 -3.25 24.50
N THR A 341 15.06 -1.99 24.07
CA THR A 341 14.74 -0.82 24.91
C THR A 341 13.27 -0.47 24.88
N GLN A 342 12.55 -0.79 23.82
CA GLN A 342 11.13 -0.45 23.69
C GLN A 342 10.20 -1.40 24.44
N ASN A 343 10.36 -2.72 24.25
CA ASN A 343 9.46 -3.74 24.81
C ASN A 343 10.19 -4.73 25.75
N GLY A 344 11.47 -4.48 26.02
CA GLY A 344 12.31 -5.25 26.90
C GLY A 344 12.87 -6.54 26.28
N THR A 345 13.83 -7.13 27.00
CA THR A 345 14.59 -8.29 26.51
C THR A 345 13.74 -9.54 26.31
N PHE A 346 12.65 -9.71 27.08
CA PHE A 346 11.75 -10.85 26.89
C PHE A 346 11.06 -10.80 25.51
N ARG A 347 10.53 -9.64 25.13
CA ARG A 347 9.90 -9.44 23.82
C ARG A 347 10.89 -9.61 22.68
N GLN A 348 12.10 -9.11 22.85
CA GLN A 348 13.19 -9.32 21.89
C GLN A 348 13.47 -10.80 21.64
N MET A 349 13.65 -11.59 22.70
CA MET A 349 13.92 -13.02 22.57
C MET A 349 12.74 -13.80 21.99
N ALA A 350 11.51 -13.45 22.38
CA ALA A 350 10.30 -14.05 21.82
C ALA A 350 10.14 -13.75 20.33
N ALA A 351 10.39 -12.53 19.92
CA ALA A 351 10.33 -12.11 18.52
C ALA A 351 11.44 -12.79 17.67
N ARG A 352 12.64 -12.96 18.21
CA ARG A 352 13.71 -13.73 17.56
C ARG A 352 13.34 -15.19 17.35
N ALA A 353 12.78 -15.83 18.39
CA ALA A 353 12.26 -17.19 18.24
C ALA A 353 11.15 -17.29 17.19
N CYS A 354 10.32 -16.25 17.06
CA CYS A 354 9.31 -16.16 16.03
C CYS A 354 9.93 -16.05 14.62
N LEU A 355 11.00 -15.27 14.45
CA LEU A 355 11.74 -15.20 13.19
C LEU A 355 12.40 -16.54 12.84
N ASP A 356 13.00 -17.23 13.81
CA ASP A 356 13.60 -18.56 13.58
C ASP A 356 12.54 -19.56 13.08
N ASN A 357 11.33 -19.50 13.62
CA ASN A 357 10.25 -20.38 13.17
C ASN A 357 9.88 -20.22 11.69
N LEU A 358 10.12 -19.05 11.08
CA LEU A 358 9.91 -18.89 9.63
C LEU A 358 10.78 -19.84 8.80
N PHE A 359 11.93 -20.25 9.32
CA PHE A 359 12.90 -21.09 8.61
C PHE A 359 12.90 -22.53 9.12
N ASP A 360 12.56 -22.72 10.39
CA ASP A 360 12.66 -24.03 11.06
C ASP A 360 11.32 -24.80 11.03
N SER A 361 10.19 -24.10 10.78
CA SER A 361 8.86 -24.70 10.71
C SER A 361 8.25 -24.55 9.30
N PRO A 362 8.08 -25.64 8.54
CA PRO A 362 7.42 -25.61 7.24
C PRO A 362 6.01 -25.02 7.27
N THR A 363 5.29 -25.20 8.38
CA THR A 363 3.94 -24.64 8.55
C THR A 363 3.98 -23.13 8.69
N ALA A 364 4.90 -22.58 9.48
CA ALA A 364 5.08 -21.12 9.63
C ALA A 364 5.55 -20.50 8.31
N ALA A 365 6.52 -21.11 7.65
CA ALA A 365 7.00 -20.67 6.34
C ALA A 365 5.89 -20.61 5.30
N ARG A 366 5.07 -21.68 5.22
CA ARG A 366 3.91 -21.73 4.32
C ARG A 366 2.90 -20.61 4.60
N LEU A 367 2.49 -20.45 5.85
CA LEU A 367 1.53 -19.41 6.24
C LEU A 367 2.07 -18.02 5.90
N HIS A 368 3.33 -17.74 6.24
CA HIS A 368 3.96 -16.47 5.90
C HIS A 368 4.00 -16.24 4.37
N SER A 369 4.37 -17.25 3.61
CA SER A 369 4.39 -17.21 2.15
C SER A 369 3.00 -16.93 1.56
N GLU A 370 1.94 -17.57 2.06
CA GLU A 370 0.56 -17.33 1.63
C GLU A 370 0.15 -15.85 1.80
N TYR A 371 0.47 -15.23 2.93
CA TYR A 371 0.20 -13.80 3.13
C TYR A 371 1.07 -12.92 2.22
N GLN A 372 2.33 -13.27 1.99
CA GLN A 372 3.22 -12.50 1.11
C GLN A 372 2.78 -12.54 -0.35
N ARG A 373 2.21 -13.63 -0.81
CA ARG A 373 1.70 -13.80 -2.19
C ARG A 373 0.32 -13.19 -2.41
N GLY A 374 -0.38 -12.90 -1.36
CA GLY A 374 -1.77 -12.43 -1.38
C GLY A 374 -2.76 -13.58 -1.19
N LEU A 375 -3.60 -13.47 -0.15
CA LEU A 375 -4.69 -14.42 0.12
C LEU A 375 -5.73 -14.36 -1.01
N ASN A 376 -6.24 -15.50 -1.40
CA ASN A 376 -7.35 -15.64 -2.36
C ASN A 376 -8.70 -15.32 -1.72
#